data_c64da07f3d0be3701d1cec7804b65e98
#
_entry.id   c64da07f3d0be3701d1cec7804b65e98
#
_cell.length_a   1.000
_cell.length_b   1.000
_cell.length_c   1.000
_cell.angle_alpha   90.00
_cell.angle_beta   90.00
_cell.angle_gamma   90.00
#
_symmetry.space_group_name_H-M   'P 1'
#
loop_
_entity.id
_entity.type
_entity.pdbx_description
1 polymer ?
#
loop_
_entity_poly.entity_id
_entity_poly.type
_entity_poly.pdbx_seq_one_letter_code
_entity_poly.pdbx_strand_id
1 'polypeptide(L)'
;MSKITDMTKTHNWSGQKLVSTDHLLFEAPRTKHFMTGSEVLKEAVKRCTVDASVSYPITPQSEAAHLIGELWAEGYVGVYFRGENEFGVMSEVAGCSMAGARTITTTSGPGTLRAMENFAMWSGTRAPMQLVLMARGINSPLTIQPDNLEVQYLLETGMQIWYAENVQELFDMSIAAFTVAEKPDVHVPIVTVVDGFFVSHTREAVMLPDDDIALHPYDPYAAPLPPIDSEMPPGRFLRDPFVMKSNYISYATHASWQWEIRSAVERSRPYAEHYLKGLVHVTGNEDAEIAFIACGTAANQAKEGQRELEKLGVKSKVIKLRTIRPFPTEELRKELEGIKHAFVPEFNVVGWLANEVKHELYGKCDTNIVAGPKVAGGMSMPAEAIIQEVMEVVNAGKGA
;
A
#
# COMPACT_ATOMS: atom_id res chain seq x y z
N MET A 1 -31.62 -14.97 -8.25
CA MET A 1 -30.21 -15.32 -8.37
C MET A 1 -29.55 -14.80 -9.63
N SER A 2 -30.24 -14.74 -10.76
CA SER A 2 -29.71 -14.13 -12.00
C SER A 2 -29.31 -12.63 -11.85
N LYS A 3 -29.84 -11.92 -10.85
CA LYS A 3 -29.64 -10.46 -10.73
C LYS A 3 -28.28 -10.04 -10.17
N ILE A 4 -27.66 -10.82 -9.27
CA ILE A 4 -26.34 -10.45 -8.71
C ILE A 4 -25.23 -10.81 -9.71
N THR A 5 -25.33 -11.96 -10.35
CA THR A 5 -24.41 -12.37 -11.44
C THR A 5 -24.54 -11.49 -12.68
N ASP A 6 -25.74 -10.95 -12.94
CA ASP A 6 -25.97 -9.99 -14.04
C ASP A 6 -25.41 -8.59 -13.69
N MET A 7 -25.43 -8.21 -12.43
CA MET A 7 -24.91 -6.91 -12.02
C MET A 7 -23.41 -6.75 -12.28
N THR A 8 -22.61 -7.80 -12.09
CA THR A 8 -21.16 -7.76 -12.35
C THR A 8 -20.81 -7.86 -13.85
N LYS A 9 -21.69 -8.39 -14.69
CA LYS A 9 -21.45 -8.58 -16.13
C LYS A 9 -21.99 -7.47 -17.02
N THR A 10 -22.93 -6.66 -16.56
CA THR A 10 -23.66 -5.71 -17.40
C THR A 10 -23.49 -4.25 -17.02
N HIS A 11 -22.85 -3.95 -15.91
CA HIS A 11 -22.70 -2.58 -15.48
C HIS A 11 -21.33 -2.02 -15.89
N ASN A 12 -21.34 -1.40 -17.04
CA ASN A 12 -20.52 -0.26 -17.33
C ASN A 12 -21.12 0.91 -16.51
N TRP A 13 -20.67 1.07 -15.27
CA TRP A 13 -21.25 1.97 -14.27
C TRP A 13 -21.49 3.40 -14.77
N SER A 14 -20.84 3.79 -15.86
CA SER A 14 -20.85 5.18 -16.34
C SER A 14 -20.77 5.31 -17.85
N GLY A 15 -20.91 4.22 -18.60
CA GLY A 15 -20.69 4.24 -20.05
C GLY A 15 -19.23 4.31 -20.48
N GLN A 16 -18.27 4.14 -19.56
CA GLN A 16 -16.84 4.17 -19.84
C GLN A 16 -16.43 2.98 -20.73
N LYS A 17 -15.42 3.20 -21.56
CA LYS A 17 -14.79 2.14 -22.33
C LYS A 17 -13.88 1.30 -21.44
N LEU A 18 -14.10 -0.01 -21.41
CA LEU A 18 -13.29 -0.92 -20.61
C LEU A 18 -11.95 -1.20 -21.28
N VAL A 19 -10.87 -1.09 -20.50
CA VAL A 19 -9.48 -1.25 -20.95
C VAL A 19 -8.66 -2.09 -19.98
N SER A 20 -7.50 -2.56 -20.44
CA SER A 20 -6.52 -3.22 -19.56
C SER A 20 -5.83 -2.23 -18.64
N THR A 21 -5.23 -2.74 -17.57
CA THR A 21 -4.41 -1.94 -16.65
C THR A 21 -3.20 -1.35 -17.36
N ASP A 22 -2.56 -2.11 -18.25
CA ASP A 22 -1.42 -1.62 -19.04
C ASP A 22 -1.83 -0.42 -19.89
N HIS A 23 -2.98 -0.51 -20.58
CA HIS A 23 -3.49 0.62 -21.33
C HIS A 23 -3.75 1.84 -20.45
N LEU A 24 -4.44 1.65 -19.32
CA LEU A 24 -4.80 2.73 -18.41
C LEU A 24 -3.57 3.42 -17.78
N LEU A 25 -2.56 2.62 -17.41
CA LEU A 25 -1.39 3.15 -16.71
C LEU A 25 -0.26 3.60 -17.63
N PHE A 26 -0.09 2.99 -18.81
CA PHE A 26 1.11 3.19 -19.61
C PHE A 26 0.86 3.68 -21.04
N GLU A 27 -0.31 3.43 -21.63
CA GLU A 27 -0.55 3.70 -23.04
C GLU A 27 -1.53 4.86 -23.28
N ALA A 28 -2.52 5.03 -22.41
CA ALA A 28 -3.54 6.07 -22.58
C ALA A 28 -2.91 7.47 -22.52
N PRO A 29 -3.32 8.40 -23.41
CA PRO A 29 -2.94 9.79 -23.31
C PRO A 29 -3.31 10.36 -21.95
N ARG A 30 -2.44 11.19 -21.38
CA ARG A 30 -2.64 11.78 -20.05
C ARG A 30 -2.61 13.28 -20.12
N THR A 31 -3.49 13.93 -19.37
CA THR A 31 -3.53 15.38 -19.19
C THR A 31 -3.07 15.78 -17.80
N LYS A 32 -2.51 17.00 -17.69
CA LYS A 32 -1.97 17.52 -16.42
C LYS A 32 -3.07 18.16 -15.58
N HIS A 33 -3.18 17.73 -14.35
CA HIS A 33 -4.08 18.28 -13.34
C HIS A 33 -3.30 18.72 -12.10
N PHE A 34 -3.94 19.49 -11.19
CA PHE A 34 -3.41 19.81 -9.87
C PHE A 34 -4.43 19.37 -8.84
N MET A 35 -4.11 18.32 -8.09
CA MET A 35 -5.05 17.64 -7.19
C MET A 35 -4.39 17.26 -5.87
N THR A 36 -5.21 17.12 -4.83
CA THR A 36 -4.81 16.50 -3.57
C THR A 36 -4.80 14.98 -3.70
N GLY A 37 -4.17 14.29 -2.74
CA GLY A 37 -4.24 12.82 -2.70
C GLY A 37 -5.67 12.29 -2.53
N SER A 38 -6.52 12.97 -1.77
CA SER A 38 -7.95 12.63 -1.65
C SER A 38 -8.69 12.75 -2.99
N GLU A 39 -8.47 13.84 -3.71
CA GLU A 39 -9.06 14.07 -5.04
C GLU A 39 -8.56 13.05 -6.06
N VAL A 40 -7.26 12.73 -6.04
CA VAL A 40 -6.69 11.75 -6.98
C VAL A 40 -7.14 10.34 -6.69
N LEU A 41 -7.41 10.00 -5.43
CA LEU A 41 -7.99 8.70 -5.10
C LEU A 41 -9.41 8.58 -5.66
N LYS A 42 -10.24 9.65 -5.60
CA LYS A 42 -11.54 9.69 -6.30
C LYS A 42 -11.36 9.35 -7.78
N GLU A 43 -10.39 10.00 -8.45
CA GLU A 43 -10.14 9.76 -9.88
C GLU A 43 -9.65 8.34 -10.19
N ALA A 44 -8.85 7.73 -9.30
CA ALA A 44 -8.46 6.33 -9.44
C ALA A 44 -9.66 5.39 -9.29
N VAL A 45 -10.47 5.57 -8.23
CA VAL A 45 -11.68 4.77 -7.98
C VAL A 45 -12.68 4.88 -9.13
N LYS A 46 -12.88 6.07 -9.70
CA LYS A 46 -13.72 6.32 -10.87
C LYS A 46 -13.36 5.42 -12.05
N ARG A 47 -12.08 5.05 -12.19
CA ARG A 47 -11.56 4.22 -13.29
C ARG A 47 -11.40 2.74 -12.93
N CYS A 48 -11.80 2.31 -11.74
CA CYS A 48 -11.55 0.94 -11.27
C CYS A 48 -12.77 0.01 -11.28
N THR A 49 -13.93 0.46 -11.75
CA THR A 49 -15.17 -0.34 -11.73
C THR A 49 -15.43 -0.98 -10.35
N VAL A 50 -15.41 -0.16 -9.31
CA VAL A 50 -15.59 -0.60 -7.92
C VAL A 50 -17.04 -0.95 -7.65
N ASP A 51 -17.30 -2.17 -7.16
CA ASP A 51 -18.65 -2.64 -6.84
C ASP A 51 -19.12 -2.15 -5.47
N ALA A 52 -18.22 -2.11 -4.47
CA ALA A 52 -18.61 -1.69 -3.13
C ALA A 52 -17.48 -0.94 -2.41
N SER A 53 -17.87 0.07 -1.64
CA SER A 53 -17.02 0.74 -0.67
C SER A 53 -17.77 0.99 0.63
N VAL A 54 -17.12 0.73 1.74
CA VAL A 54 -17.64 1.02 3.08
C VAL A 54 -16.63 1.91 3.78
N SER A 55 -17.07 2.87 4.56
CA SER A 55 -16.14 3.76 5.27
C SER A 55 -16.64 4.17 6.64
N TYR A 56 -15.70 4.52 7.51
CA TYR A 56 -15.95 5.22 8.77
C TYR A 56 -15.05 6.47 8.80
N PRO A 57 -15.60 7.64 9.12
CA PRO A 57 -14.83 8.89 9.03
C PRO A 57 -13.77 8.97 10.12
N ILE A 58 -12.52 9.09 9.72
CA ILE A 58 -11.36 9.37 10.58
C ILE A 58 -10.38 10.29 9.85
N THR A 59 -9.91 11.37 10.50
CA THR A 59 -8.93 12.30 9.91
C THR A 59 -7.57 11.62 9.72
N PRO A 60 -6.87 11.77 8.55
CA PRO A 60 -7.19 12.65 7.42
C PRO A 60 -7.98 11.98 6.28
N GLN A 61 -8.41 10.72 6.38
CA GLN A 61 -9.07 10.00 5.28
C GLN A 61 -10.54 10.42 5.02
N SER A 62 -11.18 11.17 5.93
CA SER A 62 -12.61 11.51 5.82
C SER A 62 -12.99 12.20 4.51
N GLU A 63 -12.10 13.03 3.96
CA GLU A 63 -12.31 13.68 2.65
C GLU A 63 -12.38 12.63 1.53
N ALA A 64 -11.43 11.70 1.48
CA ALA A 64 -11.41 10.64 0.48
C ALA A 64 -12.67 9.76 0.56
N ALA A 65 -13.10 9.40 1.77
CA ALA A 65 -14.33 8.65 1.97
C ALA A 65 -15.57 9.41 1.46
N HIS A 66 -15.63 10.73 1.69
CA HIS A 66 -16.70 11.58 1.17
C HIS A 66 -16.72 11.60 -0.36
N LEU A 67 -15.57 11.81 -0.98
CA LEU A 67 -15.40 11.83 -2.44
C LEU A 67 -15.77 10.47 -3.09
N ILE A 68 -15.50 9.33 -2.44
CA ILE A 68 -15.96 8.02 -2.90
C ILE A 68 -17.50 7.93 -2.78
N GLY A 69 -18.09 8.50 -1.73
CA GLY A 69 -19.54 8.61 -1.60
C GLY A 69 -20.21 9.45 -2.70
N GLU A 70 -19.54 10.49 -3.20
CA GLU A 70 -19.97 11.24 -4.38
C GLU A 70 -19.97 10.35 -5.63
N LEU A 71 -18.92 9.54 -5.85
CA LEU A 71 -18.85 8.60 -6.97
C LEU A 71 -20.00 7.57 -6.95
N TRP A 72 -20.43 7.14 -5.76
CA TRP A 72 -21.62 6.32 -5.65
C TRP A 72 -22.87 7.08 -6.10
N ALA A 73 -23.06 8.32 -5.68
CA ALA A 73 -24.18 9.14 -6.12
C ALA A 73 -24.16 9.45 -7.62
N GLU A 74 -22.97 9.53 -8.21
CA GLU A 74 -22.73 9.71 -9.66
C GLU A 74 -22.84 8.40 -10.46
N GLY A 75 -22.95 7.23 -9.79
CA GLY A 75 -23.10 5.90 -10.45
C GLY A 75 -21.80 5.20 -10.83
N TYR A 76 -20.63 5.68 -10.37
CA TYR A 76 -19.33 5.05 -10.60
C TYR A 76 -18.97 3.95 -9.59
N VAL A 77 -19.62 3.93 -8.44
CA VAL A 77 -19.49 2.91 -7.40
C VAL A 77 -20.85 2.26 -7.17
N GLY A 78 -20.92 0.93 -7.16
CA GLY A 78 -22.19 0.23 -7.08
C GLY A 78 -22.89 0.38 -5.75
N VAL A 79 -22.17 0.22 -4.65
CA VAL A 79 -22.69 0.31 -3.29
C VAL A 79 -21.74 1.13 -2.42
N TYR A 80 -22.28 2.09 -1.68
CA TYR A 80 -21.55 2.85 -0.68
C TYR A 80 -22.40 2.99 0.58
N PHE A 81 -21.79 2.72 1.73
CA PHE A 81 -22.42 3.01 3.02
C PHE A 81 -21.37 3.30 4.10
N ARG A 82 -21.82 3.84 5.21
CA ARG A 82 -20.99 4.14 6.36
C ARG A 82 -21.24 3.14 7.46
N GLY A 83 -20.19 2.49 7.94
CA GLY A 83 -20.24 1.62 9.10
C GLY A 83 -20.23 2.41 10.41
N GLU A 84 -20.43 1.72 11.51
CA GLU A 84 -20.49 2.32 12.86
C GLU A 84 -19.11 2.55 13.48
N ASN A 85 -18.11 1.80 13.03
CA ASN A 85 -16.72 1.90 13.48
C ASN A 85 -15.80 1.14 12.51
N GLU A 86 -14.49 1.31 12.66
CA GLU A 86 -13.51 0.73 11.72
C GLU A 86 -13.53 -0.80 11.71
N PHE A 87 -13.75 -1.47 12.86
CA PHE A 87 -13.86 -2.93 12.92
C PHE A 87 -15.06 -3.42 12.08
N GLY A 88 -16.22 -2.78 12.26
CA GLY A 88 -17.42 -3.09 11.47
C GLY A 88 -17.19 -2.88 9.97
N VAL A 89 -16.65 -1.72 9.59
CA VAL A 89 -16.31 -1.40 8.19
C VAL A 89 -15.44 -2.48 7.56
N MET A 90 -14.37 -2.91 8.23
CA MET A 90 -13.47 -3.91 7.68
C MET A 90 -14.11 -5.30 7.57
N SER A 91 -15.03 -5.63 8.46
CA SER A 91 -15.84 -6.86 8.36
C SER A 91 -16.83 -6.79 7.18
N GLU A 92 -17.48 -5.64 6.99
CA GLU A 92 -18.45 -5.40 5.91
C GLU A 92 -17.79 -5.44 4.54
N VAL A 93 -16.62 -4.80 4.39
CA VAL A 93 -15.81 -4.84 3.15
C VAL A 93 -15.38 -6.28 2.83
N ALA A 94 -14.98 -7.05 3.86
CA ALA A 94 -14.65 -8.46 3.67
C ALA A 94 -15.86 -9.26 3.16
N GLY A 95 -17.04 -9.04 3.75
CA GLY A 95 -18.28 -9.66 3.30
C GLY A 95 -18.60 -9.35 1.83
N CYS A 96 -18.46 -8.11 1.41
CA CYS A 96 -18.63 -7.70 0.01
C CYS A 96 -17.62 -8.40 -0.92
N SER A 97 -16.34 -8.42 -0.54
CA SER A 97 -15.31 -9.09 -1.34
C SER A 97 -15.51 -10.61 -1.43
N MET A 98 -15.92 -11.25 -0.33
CA MET A 98 -16.23 -12.68 -0.31
C MET A 98 -17.45 -13.03 -1.15
N ALA A 99 -18.38 -12.08 -1.33
CA ALA A 99 -19.51 -12.19 -2.26
C ALA A 99 -19.09 -11.95 -3.73
N GLY A 100 -17.82 -11.66 -4.00
CA GLY A 100 -17.30 -11.50 -5.36
C GLY A 100 -17.26 -10.04 -5.85
N ALA A 101 -17.48 -9.07 -4.98
CA ALA A 101 -17.41 -7.66 -5.34
C ALA A 101 -15.95 -7.16 -5.35
N ARG A 102 -15.60 -6.28 -6.29
CA ARG A 102 -14.38 -5.45 -6.21
C ARG A 102 -14.58 -4.38 -5.15
N THR A 103 -13.77 -4.39 -4.11
CA THR A 103 -13.97 -3.54 -2.94
C THR A 103 -12.78 -2.67 -2.60
N ILE A 104 -13.07 -1.45 -2.14
CA ILE A 104 -12.08 -0.53 -1.57
C ILE A 104 -12.61 0.05 -0.26
N THR A 105 -11.69 0.29 0.67
CA THR A 105 -11.96 1.10 1.85
C THR A 105 -10.76 1.97 2.20
N THR A 106 -10.98 2.94 3.07
CA THR A 106 -9.94 3.86 3.54
C THR A 106 -9.97 3.94 5.06
N THR A 107 -8.79 4.08 5.69
CA THR A 107 -8.68 4.30 7.12
C THR A 107 -7.41 5.08 7.47
N SER A 108 -7.17 5.27 8.76
CA SER A 108 -6.06 6.09 9.29
C SER A 108 -5.75 5.71 10.74
N GLY A 109 -4.49 5.75 11.13
CA GLY A 109 -4.00 5.72 12.52
C GLY A 109 -4.70 4.73 13.44
N PRO A 110 -5.41 5.22 14.49
CA PRO A 110 -6.06 4.34 15.46
C PRO A 110 -7.17 3.48 14.85
N GLY A 111 -7.76 3.88 13.70
CA GLY A 111 -8.71 3.05 12.97
C GLY A 111 -8.08 1.77 12.43
N THR A 112 -6.82 1.82 12.01
CA THR A 112 -6.04 0.64 11.63
C THR A 112 -5.91 -0.33 12.80
N LEU A 113 -5.51 0.17 13.97
CA LEU A 113 -5.34 -0.68 15.16
C LEU A 113 -6.65 -1.28 15.64
N ARG A 114 -7.75 -0.53 15.57
CA ARG A 114 -9.08 -1.02 15.94
C ARG A 114 -9.54 -2.17 15.03
N ALA A 115 -9.08 -2.21 13.80
CA ALA A 115 -9.48 -3.18 12.78
C ALA A 115 -8.48 -4.35 12.58
N MET A 116 -7.43 -4.44 13.38
CA MET A 116 -6.31 -5.38 13.18
C MET A 116 -6.73 -6.84 12.99
N GLU A 117 -7.73 -7.31 13.74
CA GLU A 117 -8.23 -8.69 13.61
C GLU A 117 -8.75 -8.97 12.19
N ASN A 118 -9.41 -7.99 11.58
CA ASN A 118 -9.95 -8.13 10.22
C ASN A 118 -8.86 -8.25 9.16
N PHE A 119 -7.73 -7.59 9.29
CA PHE A 119 -6.68 -7.64 8.27
C PHE A 119 -6.07 -9.03 8.12
N ALA A 120 -5.84 -9.73 9.24
CA ALA A 120 -5.43 -11.13 9.21
C ALA A 120 -6.53 -12.03 8.61
N MET A 121 -7.80 -11.76 8.94
CA MET A 121 -8.94 -12.47 8.33
C MET A 121 -9.01 -12.22 6.82
N TRP A 122 -8.78 -11.00 6.33
CA TRP A 122 -8.78 -10.68 4.90
C TRP A 122 -7.79 -11.52 4.11
N SER A 123 -6.56 -11.62 4.62
CA SER A 123 -5.51 -12.45 4.01
C SER A 123 -5.87 -13.93 4.11
N GLY A 124 -6.37 -14.36 5.27
CA GLY A 124 -6.80 -15.74 5.51
C GLY A 124 -7.95 -16.19 4.62
N THR A 125 -8.89 -15.31 4.31
CA THR A 125 -10.00 -15.58 3.40
C THR A 125 -9.65 -15.34 1.92
N ARG A 126 -8.42 -14.92 1.63
CA ARG A 126 -7.96 -14.63 0.25
C ARG A 126 -8.89 -13.64 -0.45
N ALA A 127 -9.27 -12.58 0.25
CA ALA A 127 -10.14 -11.55 -0.29
C ALA A 127 -9.32 -10.47 -1.01
N PRO A 128 -9.41 -10.35 -2.35
CA PRO A 128 -8.59 -9.43 -3.13
C PRO A 128 -9.14 -8.02 -3.10
N MET A 129 -9.02 -7.36 -1.95
CA MET A 129 -9.53 -6.02 -1.75
C MET A 129 -8.41 -5.01 -1.55
N GLN A 130 -8.74 -3.75 -1.71
CA GLN A 130 -7.82 -2.64 -1.47
C GLN A 130 -8.18 -1.87 -0.20
N LEU A 131 -7.17 -1.64 0.64
CA LEU A 131 -7.17 -0.62 1.69
C LEU A 131 -6.27 0.53 1.25
N VAL A 132 -6.76 1.77 1.32
CA VAL A 132 -5.89 2.95 1.25
C VAL A 132 -5.72 3.50 2.67
N LEU A 133 -4.50 3.43 3.16
CA LEU A 133 -4.12 3.89 4.49
C LEU A 133 -3.49 5.29 4.39
N MET A 134 -4.22 6.30 4.86
CA MET A 134 -3.67 7.65 5.03
C MET A 134 -3.03 7.74 6.41
N ALA A 135 -1.73 7.37 6.47
CA ALA A 135 -1.00 7.15 7.70
C ALA A 135 -0.88 8.39 8.58
N ARG A 136 -1.08 8.21 9.88
CA ARG A 136 -0.95 9.25 10.90
C ARG A 136 -0.55 8.64 12.25
N GLY A 137 -0.36 9.49 13.27
CA GLY A 137 -0.13 9.02 14.63
C GLY A 137 -1.26 8.13 15.15
N ILE A 138 -0.86 7.02 15.78
CA ILE A 138 -1.82 6.00 16.25
C ILE A 138 -2.61 6.45 17.48
N ASN A 139 -2.08 7.28 18.31
CA ASN A 139 -2.73 7.97 19.43
C ASN A 139 -1.81 8.10 20.66
N SER A 140 -2.16 9.00 21.56
CA SER A 140 -1.61 9.17 22.90
C SER A 140 -0.08 9.43 22.97
N PRO A 141 0.37 10.67 22.79
CA PRO A 141 -0.44 11.86 22.54
C PRO A 141 -1.01 11.88 21.13
N LEU A 142 -2.21 12.46 20.99
CA LEU A 142 -2.88 12.54 19.71
C LEU A 142 -2.11 13.43 18.73
N THR A 143 -1.81 12.89 17.57
CA THR A 143 -1.47 13.66 16.37
C THR A 143 -2.22 13.14 15.17
N ILE A 144 -2.63 14.05 14.30
CA ILE A 144 -3.27 13.72 13.02
C ILE A 144 -2.29 13.77 11.85
N GLN A 145 -1.04 14.10 12.14
CA GLN A 145 0.05 14.15 11.18
C GLN A 145 0.71 12.78 11.02
N PRO A 146 1.41 12.52 9.91
CA PRO A 146 2.01 11.21 9.66
C PRO A 146 3.10 10.90 10.70
N ASP A 147 3.05 9.69 11.24
CA ASP A 147 4.14 9.06 11.96
C ASP A 147 4.35 7.59 11.56
N ASN A 148 3.44 7.04 10.77
CA ASN A 148 3.54 5.76 10.07
C ASN A 148 3.67 4.52 10.98
N LEU A 149 3.47 4.66 12.28
CA LEU A 149 3.60 3.54 13.22
C LEU A 149 2.56 2.45 12.98
N GLU A 150 1.37 2.79 12.47
CA GLU A 150 0.34 1.81 12.14
C GLU A 150 0.79 0.83 11.05
N VAL A 151 1.73 1.21 10.18
CA VAL A 151 2.26 0.33 9.13
C VAL A 151 3.01 -0.84 9.74
N GLN A 152 3.74 -0.63 10.84
CA GLN A 152 4.44 -1.69 11.56
C GLN A 152 3.51 -2.83 11.97
N TYR A 153 2.29 -2.52 12.40
CA TYR A 153 1.32 -3.53 12.82
C TYR A 153 0.77 -4.35 11.66
N LEU A 154 0.87 -3.85 10.42
CA LEU A 154 0.39 -4.56 9.23
C LEU A 154 1.40 -5.58 8.69
N LEU A 155 2.67 -5.54 9.10
CA LEU A 155 3.75 -6.33 8.50
C LEU A 155 3.48 -7.85 8.52
N GLU A 156 2.79 -8.34 9.54
CA GLU A 156 2.52 -9.78 9.74
C GLU A 156 1.07 -10.20 9.43
N THR A 157 0.27 -9.30 8.85
CA THR A 157 -1.14 -9.60 8.51
C THR A 157 -1.32 -10.47 7.27
N GLY A 158 -0.26 -10.67 6.47
CA GLY A 158 -0.33 -11.39 5.20
C GLY A 158 -0.84 -10.55 4.02
N MET A 159 -1.04 -9.25 4.22
CA MET A 159 -1.38 -8.32 3.14
C MET A 159 -0.14 -7.91 2.35
N GLN A 160 -0.33 -7.54 1.09
CA GLN A 160 0.68 -6.76 0.39
C GLN A 160 0.67 -5.33 0.92
N ILE A 161 1.86 -4.70 1.04
CA ILE A 161 2.01 -3.34 1.55
C ILE A 161 2.82 -2.53 0.55
N TRP A 162 2.17 -1.57 -0.09
CA TRP A 162 2.78 -0.65 -1.05
C TRP A 162 2.78 0.76 -0.48
N TYR A 163 3.80 1.54 -0.77
CA TYR A 163 3.96 2.86 -0.18
C TYR A 163 4.15 3.93 -1.27
N ALA A 164 3.15 4.79 -1.43
CA ALA A 164 3.19 5.91 -2.37
C ALA A 164 3.90 7.12 -1.75
N GLU A 165 4.80 7.73 -2.52
CA GLU A 165 5.59 8.91 -2.14
C GLU A 165 4.84 10.23 -2.39
N ASN A 166 3.94 10.25 -3.38
CA ASN A 166 3.30 11.45 -3.90
C ASN A 166 1.92 11.13 -4.50
N VAL A 167 1.23 12.17 -4.93
CA VAL A 167 -0.13 12.07 -5.49
C VAL A 167 -0.18 11.21 -6.76
N GLN A 168 0.84 11.29 -7.64
CA GLN A 168 0.88 10.46 -8.85
C GLN A 168 1.03 8.97 -8.53
N GLU A 169 1.92 8.62 -7.60
CA GLU A 169 2.07 7.22 -7.19
C GLU A 169 0.81 6.69 -6.50
N LEU A 170 0.12 7.50 -5.71
CA LEU A 170 -1.16 7.10 -5.12
C LEU A 170 -2.19 6.74 -6.21
N PHE A 171 -2.29 7.53 -7.27
CA PHE A 171 -3.17 7.23 -8.40
C PHE A 171 -2.81 5.91 -9.08
N ASP A 172 -1.55 5.79 -9.52
CA ASP A 172 -1.09 4.64 -10.29
C ASP A 172 -1.14 3.35 -9.43
N MET A 173 -0.72 3.41 -8.16
CA MET A 173 -0.77 2.29 -7.23
C MET A 173 -2.21 1.87 -6.89
N SER A 174 -3.14 2.81 -6.74
CA SER A 174 -4.54 2.48 -6.45
C SER A 174 -5.20 1.71 -7.59
N ILE A 175 -4.83 2.00 -8.83
CA ILE A 175 -5.31 1.24 -10.00
C ILE A 175 -4.62 -0.13 -10.07
N ALA A 176 -3.29 -0.16 -9.96
CA ALA A 176 -2.50 -1.38 -10.05
C ALA A 176 -2.86 -2.39 -8.94
N ALA A 177 -3.18 -1.90 -7.74
CA ALA A 177 -3.51 -2.72 -6.58
C ALA A 177 -4.65 -3.70 -6.85
N PHE A 178 -5.74 -3.27 -7.50
CA PHE A 178 -6.82 -4.17 -7.88
C PHE A 178 -6.33 -5.27 -8.80
N THR A 179 -5.61 -4.89 -9.87
CA THR A 179 -5.13 -5.85 -10.84
C THR A 179 -4.20 -6.89 -10.24
N VAL A 180 -3.32 -6.50 -9.33
CA VAL A 180 -2.37 -7.43 -8.69
C VAL A 180 -3.07 -8.28 -7.63
N ALA A 181 -3.94 -7.68 -6.81
CA ALA A 181 -4.71 -8.42 -5.82
C ALA A 181 -5.61 -9.49 -6.44
N GLU A 182 -6.18 -9.21 -7.62
CA GLU A 182 -7.12 -10.07 -8.33
C GLU A 182 -6.45 -11.17 -9.19
N LYS A 183 -5.11 -11.18 -9.31
CA LYS A 183 -4.42 -12.25 -10.04
C LYS A 183 -4.72 -13.62 -9.40
N PRO A 184 -5.11 -14.64 -10.17
CA PRO A 184 -5.51 -15.95 -9.63
C PRO A 184 -4.43 -16.63 -8.79
N ASP A 185 -3.17 -16.43 -9.10
CA ASP A 185 -2.03 -16.99 -8.37
C ASP A 185 -1.61 -16.14 -7.16
N VAL A 186 -2.09 -14.89 -7.06
CA VAL A 186 -1.87 -13.97 -5.92
C VAL A 186 -3.05 -14.00 -4.97
N HIS A 187 -4.14 -13.37 -5.33
CA HIS A 187 -5.43 -13.33 -4.64
C HIS A 187 -5.31 -13.04 -3.13
N VAL A 188 -4.63 -11.95 -2.78
CA VAL A 188 -4.48 -11.43 -1.42
C VAL A 188 -4.72 -9.93 -1.40
N PRO A 189 -5.20 -9.36 -0.27
CA PRO A 189 -5.47 -7.94 -0.17
C PRO A 189 -4.19 -7.10 -0.28
N ILE A 190 -4.36 -5.85 -0.73
CA ILE A 190 -3.28 -4.85 -0.79
C ILE A 190 -3.64 -3.66 0.07
N VAL A 191 -2.69 -3.17 0.85
CA VAL A 191 -2.75 -1.84 1.43
C VAL A 191 -1.82 -0.89 0.67
N THR A 192 -2.39 0.19 0.15
CA THR A 192 -1.63 1.33 -0.40
C THR A 192 -1.51 2.38 0.69
N VAL A 193 -0.31 2.61 1.17
CA VAL A 193 -0.01 3.57 2.23
C VAL A 193 0.39 4.91 1.63
N VAL A 194 -0.11 5.99 2.20
CA VAL A 194 0.35 7.35 1.93
C VAL A 194 0.47 8.12 3.24
N ASP A 195 1.37 9.08 3.27
CA ASP A 195 1.52 9.98 4.42
C ASP A 195 0.34 10.95 4.48
N GLY A 196 -0.48 10.80 5.53
CA GLY A 196 -1.63 11.64 5.78
C GLY A 196 -1.24 13.12 5.87
N PHE A 197 -2.10 14.01 5.40
CA PHE A 197 -1.88 15.44 5.17
C PHE A 197 -0.77 15.74 4.16
N PHE A 198 0.41 15.14 4.25
CA PHE A 198 1.54 15.44 3.36
C PHE A 198 1.25 15.06 1.91
N VAL A 199 0.58 13.95 1.68
CA VAL A 199 0.12 13.55 0.35
C VAL A 199 -1.38 13.75 0.20
N SER A 200 -2.17 13.36 1.21
CA SER A 200 -3.64 13.34 1.07
C SER A 200 -4.25 14.73 0.86
N HIS A 201 -3.66 15.80 1.40
CA HIS A 201 -4.20 17.17 1.36
C HIS A 201 -3.31 18.18 0.63
N THR A 202 -2.09 17.82 0.27
CA THR A 202 -1.22 18.70 -0.53
C THR A 202 -1.56 18.57 -2.00
N ARG A 203 -1.68 19.71 -2.70
CA ARG A 203 -1.92 19.74 -4.14
C ARG A 203 -0.63 19.57 -4.91
N GLU A 204 -0.60 18.59 -5.77
CA GLU A 204 0.53 18.30 -6.65
C GLU A 204 0.09 18.23 -8.11
N ALA A 205 1.04 18.33 -9.01
CA ALA A 205 0.81 18.06 -10.42
C ALA A 205 0.69 16.56 -10.64
N VAL A 206 -0.39 16.13 -11.29
CA VAL A 206 -0.65 14.73 -11.60
C VAL A 206 -1.06 14.59 -13.06
N MET A 207 -0.62 13.52 -13.69
CA MET A 207 -0.95 13.16 -15.07
C MET A 207 -2.02 12.08 -15.05
N LEU A 208 -3.23 12.40 -15.49
CA LEU A 208 -4.37 11.48 -15.51
C LEU A 208 -4.77 11.11 -16.93
N PRO A 209 -5.14 9.85 -17.21
CA PRO A 209 -5.80 9.49 -18.45
C PRO A 209 -7.22 10.07 -18.50
N ASP A 210 -7.84 10.09 -19.67
CA ASP A 210 -9.23 10.53 -19.84
C ASP A 210 -10.17 9.71 -18.92
N ASP A 211 -11.29 10.29 -18.54
CA ASP A 211 -12.24 9.70 -17.59
C ASP A 211 -13.31 8.83 -18.26
N ASP A 212 -13.27 8.72 -19.59
CA ASP A 212 -14.14 7.85 -20.39
C ASP A 212 -13.64 6.39 -20.48
N ILE A 213 -12.51 6.06 -19.84
CA ILE A 213 -11.94 4.71 -19.80
C ILE A 213 -11.87 4.19 -18.36
N ALA A 214 -12.10 2.89 -18.20
CA ALA A 214 -12.02 2.20 -16.91
C ALA A 214 -11.50 0.77 -17.04
N LEU A 215 -11.03 0.18 -15.95
CA LEU A 215 -10.61 -1.21 -15.87
C LEU A 215 -11.78 -2.16 -16.18
N HIS A 216 -11.45 -3.33 -16.73
CA HIS A 216 -12.41 -4.42 -16.78
C HIS A 216 -12.92 -4.76 -15.38
N PRO A 217 -14.21 -5.11 -15.23
CA PRO A 217 -14.75 -5.60 -13.97
C PRO A 217 -13.97 -6.81 -13.45
N TYR A 218 -13.94 -6.97 -12.13
CA TYR A 218 -13.40 -8.17 -11.51
C TYR A 218 -14.22 -9.41 -11.88
N ASP A 219 -13.53 -10.51 -12.24
CA ASP A 219 -14.14 -11.81 -12.41
C ASP A 219 -13.84 -12.72 -11.20
N PRO A 220 -14.74 -12.81 -10.23
CA PRO A 220 -14.51 -13.59 -9.03
C PRO A 220 -14.46 -15.10 -9.29
N TYR A 221 -14.96 -15.56 -10.42
CA TYR A 221 -14.96 -16.97 -10.81
C TYR A 221 -13.65 -17.41 -11.49
N ALA A 222 -12.86 -16.46 -11.97
CA ALA A 222 -11.49 -16.75 -12.43
C ALA A 222 -10.53 -16.99 -11.27
N ALA A 223 -10.92 -16.66 -10.04
CA ALA A 223 -10.11 -16.84 -8.84
C ALA A 223 -10.01 -18.33 -8.43
N PRO A 224 -8.90 -18.74 -7.77
CA PRO A 224 -8.76 -20.11 -7.29
C PRO A 224 -9.78 -20.46 -6.20
N LEU A 225 -10.34 -19.45 -5.54
CA LEU A 225 -11.40 -19.57 -4.53
C LEU A 225 -12.62 -18.78 -5.02
N PRO A 226 -13.66 -19.48 -5.50
CA PRO A 226 -14.87 -18.80 -5.99
C PRO A 226 -15.57 -18.04 -4.86
N PRO A 227 -16.40 -17.06 -5.19
CA PRO A 227 -17.19 -16.33 -4.20
C PRO A 227 -18.15 -17.29 -3.47
N ILE A 228 -18.49 -16.92 -2.23
CA ILE A 228 -19.54 -17.61 -1.49
C ILE A 228 -20.88 -17.22 -2.13
N ASP A 229 -21.58 -18.19 -2.67
CA ASP A 229 -22.94 -18.03 -3.15
C ASP A 229 -23.87 -19.07 -2.55
N SER A 230 -25.18 -18.86 -2.70
CA SER A 230 -26.21 -19.73 -2.15
C SER A 230 -26.34 -21.09 -2.85
N GLU A 231 -25.67 -21.27 -4.01
CA GLU A 231 -25.65 -22.52 -4.77
C GLU A 231 -24.45 -23.41 -4.38
N MET A 232 -23.54 -22.91 -3.54
CA MET A 232 -22.43 -23.72 -3.07
C MET A 232 -22.96 -24.86 -2.18
N PRO A 233 -22.56 -26.11 -2.46
CA PRO A 233 -22.92 -27.23 -1.59
C PRO A 233 -22.47 -26.99 -0.15
N PRO A 234 -23.24 -27.41 0.86
CA PRO A 234 -22.85 -27.29 2.26
C PRO A 234 -21.46 -27.92 2.48
N GLY A 235 -20.55 -27.17 3.07
CA GLY A 235 -19.18 -27.61 3.36
C GLY A 235 -18.13 -27.18 2.34
N ARG A 236 -18.46 -26.45 1.27
CA ARG A 236 -17.51 -25.86 0.33
C ARG A 236 -17.25 -24.36 0.59
N PHE A 237 -17.06 -23.98 1.83
CA PHE A 237 -16.55 -22.65 2.16
C PHE A 237 -15.04 -22.62 1.95
N LEU A 238 -14.62 -22.50 0.70
CA LEU A 238 -13.20 -22.57 0.34
C LEU A 238 -12.40 -21.33 0.80
N ARG A 239 -13.09 -20.23 1.17
CA ARG A 239 -12.47 -19.02 1.68
C ARG A 239 -12.35 -18.97 3.20
N ASP A 240 -12.96 -19.89 3.92
CA ASP A 240 -12.87 -19.94 5.36
C ASP A 240 -12.21 -21.24 5.84
N PRO A 241 -10.92 -21.20 6.21
CA PRO A 241 -10.24 -22.37 6.78
C PRO A 241 -10.82 -22.82 8.12
N PHE A 242 -11.64 -22.00 8.81
CA PHE A 242 -12.26 -22.36 10.10
C PHE A 242 -13.44 -23.32 9.99
N VAL A 243 -13.98 -23.54 8.80
CA VAL A 243 -15.08 -24.49 8.59
C VAL A 243 -14.58 -25.96 8.64
N MET A 244 -13.30 -26.19 8.78
CA MET A 244 -12.76 -27.55 8.90
C MET A 244 -12.99 -28.14 10.29
N LYS A 245 -13.82 -29.16 10.34
CA LYS A 245 -14.52 -29.69 11.55
C LYS A 245 -13.65 -30.47 12.56
N SER A 246 -12.35 -30.60 12.40
CA SER A 246 -11.53 -31.27 13.44
C SER A 246 -10.34 -30.40 13.83
N ASN A 247 -10.08 -30.30 15.13
CA ASN A 247 -8.96 -29.52 15.66
C ASN A 247 -7.62 -29.91 15.06
N TYR A 248 -7.37 -31.19 14.80
CA TYR A 248 -6.12 -31.66 14.23
C TYR A 248 -5.96 -31.22 12.76
N ILE A 249 -6.98 -31.39 11.95
CA ILE A 249 -7.00 -30.91 10.57
C ILE A 249 -6.90 -29.38 10.55
N SER A 250 -7.53 -28.68 11.49
CA SER A 250 -7.45 -27.24 11.65
C SER A 250 -5.99 -26.76 11.84
N TYR A 251 -5.20 -27.37 12.69
CA TYR A 251 -3.80 -26.96 12.89
C TYR A 251 -2.92 -27.17 11.65
N ALA A 252 -2.99 -28.34 11.04
CA ALA A 252 -2.21 -28.63 9.83
C ALA A 252 -2.61 -27.71 8.67
N THR A 253 -3.90 -27.46 8.52
CA THR A 253 -4.44 -26.57 7.49
C THR A 253 -4.06 -25.12 7.76
N HIS A 254 -4.11 -24.67 9.02
CA HIS A 254 -3.72 -23.31 9.38
C HIS A 254 -2.24 -23.07 9.04
N ALA A 255 -1.33 -23.96 9.41
CA ALA A 255 0.08 -23.83 9.06
C ALA A 255 0.30 -23.79 7.54
N SER A 256 -0.30 -24.72 6.79
CA SER A 256 -0.21 -24.73 5.33
C SER A 256 -0.79 -23.46 4.70
N TRP A 257 -1.88 -22.94 5.27
CA TRP A 257 -2.54 -21.72 4.80
C TRP A 257 -1.69 -20.46 5.05
N GLN A 258 -1.03 -20.37 6.19
CA GLN A 258 -0.09 -19.28 6.47
C GLN A 258 1.08 -19.26 5.48
N TRP A 259 1.65 -20.45 5.18
CA TRP A 259 2.68 -20.58 4.15
C TRP A 259 2.17 -20.16 2.76
N GLU A 260 0.96 -20.56 2.41
CA GLU A 260 0.35 -20.20 1.11
C GLU A 260 0.10 -18.69 0.99
N ILE A 261 -0.37 -18.04 2.04
CA ILE A 261 -0.55 -16.59 2.04
C ILE A 261 0.79 -15.88 1.79
N ARG A 262 1.84 -16.24 2.52
CA ARG A 262 3.18 -15.68 2.33
C ARG A 262 3.71 -15.96 0.92
N SER A 263 3.53 -17.17 0.42
CA SER A 263 3.90 -17.53 -0.95
C SER A 263 3.12 -16.73 -1.99
N ALA A 264 1.84 -16.44 -1.75
CA ALA A 264 1.03 -15.61 -2.64
C ALA A 264 1.52 -14.15 -2.68
N VAL A 265 1.93 -13.60 -1.54
CA VAL A 265 2.58 -12.29 -1.49
C VAL A 265 3.87 -12.28 -2.31
N GLU A 266 4.70 -13.31 -2.21
CA GLU A 266 5.91 -13.40 -3.03
C GLU A 266 5.60 -13.58 -4.53
N ARG A 267 4.56 -14.33 -4.89
CA ARG A 267 4.10 -14.46 -6.29
C ARG A 267 3.60 -13.15 -6.87
N SER A 268 3.22 -12.18 -6.05
CA SER A 268 2.83 -10.85 -6.53
C SER A 268 4.01 -10.01 -7.04
N ARG A 269 5.25 -10.34 -6.65
CA ARG A 269 6.47 -9.59 -6.98
C ARG A 269 6.58 -9.21 -8.46
N PRO A 270 6.53 -10.11 -9.45
CA PRO A 270 6.69 -9.74 -10.85
C PRO A 270 5.57 -8.81 -11.36
N TYR A 271 4.38 -8.92 -10.82
CA TYR A 271 3.29 -8.00 -11.15
C TYR A 271 3.51 -6.62 -10.53
N ALA A 272 3.94 -6.56 -9.26
CA ALA A 272 4.29 -5.32 -8.60
C ALA A 272 5.48 -4.64 -9.30
N GLU A 273 6.52 -5.37 -9.67
CA GLU A 273 7.65 -4.84 -10.45
C GLU A 273 7.20 -4.20 -11.76
N HIS A 274 6.29 -4.86 -12.48
CA HIS A 274 5.76 -4.34 -13.74
C HIS A 274 4.98 -3.04 -13.53
N TYR A 275 3.96 -3.05 -12.67
CA TYR A 275 3.06 -1.90 -12.51
C TYR A 275 3.67 -0.74 -11.74
N LEU A 276 4.56 -1.02 -10.79
CA LEU A 276 5.27 0.01 -10.02
C LEU A 276 6.58 0.46 -10.69
N LYS A 277 6.98 -0.13 -11.81
CA LYS A 277 8.26 0.12 -12.47
C LYS A 277 9.45 -0.16 -11.56
N GLY A 278 9.43 -1.34 -10.92
CA GLY A 278 10.39 -1.81 -9.92
C GLY A 278 9.87 -1.66 -8.49
N LEU A 279 10.34 -2.52 -7.59
CA LEU A 279 9.96 -2.48 -6.16
C LEU A 279 10.72 -1.40 -5.40
N VAL A 280 11.84 -0.94 -5.95
CA VAL A 280 12.62 0.19 -5.45
C VAL A 280 12.81 1.23 -6.55
N HIS A 281 13.11 2.47 -6.15
CA HIS A 281 13.51 3.53 -7.06
C HIS A 281 14.78 4.20 -6.53
N VAL A 282 15.84 4.18 -7.33
CA VAL A 282 17.16 4.70 -6.93
C VAL A 282 17.42 6.03 -7.60
N THR A 283 17.91 7.01 -6.83
CA THR A 283 18.35 8.32 -7.31
C THR A 283 19.65 8.72 -6.63
N GLY A 284 20.42 9.60 -7.24
CA GLY A 284 21.72 10.08 -6.72
C GLY A 284 22.91 9.48 -7.46
N ASN A 285 24.04 9.34 -6.79
CA ASN A 285 25.30 8.97 -7.40
C ASN A 285 25.46 7.45 -7.55
N GLU A 286 25.91 6.98 -8.70
CA GLU A 286 26.20 5.54 -8.91
C GLU A 286 27.38 5.06 -8.05
N ASP A 287 28.39 5.92 -7.86
CA ASP A 287 29.58 5.68 -7.04
C ASP A 287 29.40 6.17 -5.59
N ALA A 288 28.20 6.11 -5.07
CA ALA A 288 27.87 6.54 -3.72
C ALA A 288 28.59 5.70 -2.65
N GLU A 289 29.07 6.36 -1.59
CA GLU A 289 29.61 5.72 -0.38
C GLU A 289 28.57 5.57 0.73
N ILE A 290 27.47 6.31 0.61
CA ILE A 290 26.37 6.39 1.57
C ILE A 290 25.06 6.16 0.83
N ALA A 291 24.14 5.42 1.45
CA ALA A 291 22.78 5.27 0.96
C ALA A 291 21.76 5.79 1.98
N PHE A 292 20.60 6.22 1.48
CA PHE A 292 19.38 6.40 2.25
C PHE A 292 18.36 5.36 1.81
N ILE A 293 17.71 4.70 2.78
CA ILE A 293 16.60 3.78 2.50
C ILE A 293 15.36 4.38 3.13
N ALA A 294 14.36 4.70 2.32
CA ALA A 294 13.17 5.39 2.80
C ALA A 294 11.91 4.99 2.03
N CYS A 295 10.73 5.23 2.61
CA CYS A 295 9.44 5.11 1.95
C CYS A 295 8.62 6.40 2.14
N GLY A 296 7.56 6.56 1.34
CA GLY A 296 6.68 7.73 1.41
C GLY A 296 7.43 9.06 1.29
N THR A 297 6.92 10.08 1.98
CA THR A 297 7.50 11.43 1.92
C THR A 297 8.87 11.55 2.57
N ALA A 298 9.27 10.60 3.43
CA ALA A 298 10.64 10.55 3.96
C ALA A 298 11.68 10.35 2.83
N ALA A 299 11.30 9.67 1.73
CA ALA A 299 12.15 9.55 0.56
C ALA A 299 12.39 10.90 -0.13
N ASN A 300 11.39 11.80 -0.15
CA ASN A 300 11.56 13.16 -0.69
C ASN A 300 12.55 13.97 0.15
N GLN A 301 12.46 13.86 1.48
CA GLN A 301 13.40 14.53 2.38
C GLN A 301 14.82 13.96 2.22
N ALA A 302 14.95 12.63 2.07
CA ALA A 302 16.23 11.99 1.78
C ALA A 302 16.84 12.48 0.46
N LYS A 303 16.04 12.68 -0.60
CA LYS A 303 16.51 13.25 -1.88
C LYS A 303 17.00 14.68 -1.73
N GLU A 304 16.36 15.49 -0.91
CA GLU A 304 16.83 16.83 -0.62
C GLU A 304 18.14 16.80 0.19
N GLY A 305 18.21 15.99 1.24
CA GLY A 305 19.44 15.76 1.98
C GLY A 305 20.59 15.26 1.11
N GLN A 306 20.32 14.37 0.15
CA GLN A 306 21.29 13.88 -0.83
C GLN A 306 21.85 14.99 -1.70
N ARG A 307 21.00 15.90 -2.22
CA ARG A 307 21.45 17.05 -3.02
C ARG A 307 22.33 18.01 -2.24
N GLU A 308 22.00 18.25 -0.98
CA GLU A 308 22.80 19.12 -0.11
C GLU A 308 24.15 18.45 0.27
N LEU A 309 24.17 17.14 0.54
CA LEU A 309 25.41 16.38 0.77
C LEU A 309 26.34 16.41 -0.46
N GLU A 310 25.79 16.34 -1.65
CA GLU A 310 26.57 16.43 -2.89
C GLU A 310 27.29 17.78 -3.02
N LYS A 311 26.65 18.90 -2.60
CA LYS A 311 27.30 20.22 -2.54
C LYS A 311 28.47 20.26 -1.54
N LEU A 312 28.45 19.41 -0.52
CA LEU A 312 29.51 19.22 0.46
C LEU A 312 30.57 18.20 0.03
N GLY A 313 30.45 17.64 -1.19
CA GLY A 313 31.37 16.65 -1.73
C GLY A 313 31.15 15.22 -1.21
N VAL A 314 30.02 14.94 -0.58
CA VAL A 314 29.65 13.61 -0.09
C VAL A 314 28.74 12.93 -1.10
N LYS A 315 29.25 11.87 -1.75
CA LYS A 315 28.50 11.09 -2.73
C LYS A 315 27.51 10.16 -2.03
N SER A 316 26.23 10.34 -2.32
CA SER A 316 25.18 9.54 -1.72
C SER A 316 24.07 9.21 -2.72
N LYS A 317 23.31 8.16 -2.42
CA LYS A 317 22.12 7.76 -3.19
C LYS A 317 20.92 7.51 -2.29
N VAL A 318 19.73 7.63 -2.85
CA VAL A 318 18.47 7.33 -2.18
C VAL A 318 17.83 6.12 -2.82
N ILE A 319 17.56 5.10 -2.03
CA ILE A 319 16.84 3.88 -2.39
C ILE A 319 15.45 3.99 -1.79
N LYS A 320 14.49 4.43 -2.60
CA LYS A 320 13.10 4.50 -2.18
C LYS A 320 12.44 3.14 -2.31
N LEU A 321 11.82 2.65 -1.24
CA LEU A 321 11.00 1.45 -1.25
C LEU A 321 9.58 1.80 -1.73
N ARG A 322 9.09 1.10 -2.75
CA ARG A 322 7.71 1.15 -3.23
C ARG A 322 6.85 0.07 -2.60
N THR A 323 7.49 -1.02 -2.17
CA THR A 323 6.83 -2.12 -1.46
C THR A 323 7.53 -2.42 -0.15
N ILE A 324 6.74 -2.77 0.87
CA ILE A 324 7.20 -3.30 2.16
C ILE A 324 6.83 -4.79 2.25
N ARG A 325 5.80 -5.20 1.54
CA ARG A 325 5.40 -6.60 1.30
C ARG A 325 4.87 -6.75 -0.14
N PRO A 326 5.51 -7.53 -1.00
CA PRO A 326 6.76 -8.25 -0.76
C PRO A 326 7.92 -7.30 -0.46
N PHE A 327 8.85 -7.71 0.42
CA PHE A 327 10.00 -6.88 0.75
C PHE A 327 11.07 -6.99 -0.35
N PRO A 328 11.68 -5.88 -0.82
CA PRO A 328 12.65 -5.89 -1.92
C PRO A 328 14.07 -6.25 -1.45
N THR A 329 14.24 -7.40 -0.80
CA THR A 329 15.50 -7.81 -0.16
C THR A 329 16.66 -7.89 -1.15
N GLU A 330 16.46 -8.51 -2.31
CA GLU A 330 17.52 -8.70 -3.30
C GLU A 330 17.88 -7.39 -4.01
N GLU A 331 16.90 -6.55 -4.30
CA GLU A 331 17.11 -5.21 -4.88
C GLU A 331 17.91 -4.34 -3.90
N LEU A 332 17.54 -4.34 -2.62
CA LEU A 332 18.30 -3.63 -1.59
C LEU A 332 19.72 -4.17 -1.45
N ARG A 333 19.89 -5.48 -1.36
CA ARG A 333 21.21 -6.11 -1.26
C ARG A 333 22.12 -5.67 -2.39
N LYS A 334 21.62 -5.69 -3.63
CA LYS A 334 22.37 -5.25 -4.81
C LYS A 334 22.74 -3.77 -4.74
N GLU A 335 21.79 -2.92 -4.37
CA GLU A 335 22.01 -1.48 -4.28
C GLU A 335 22.94 -1.07 -3.13
N LEU A 336 23.12 -1.94 -2.14
CA LEU A 336 24.00 -1.71 -1.01
C LEU A 336 25.40 -2.29 -1.19
N GLU A 337 25.72 -2.92 -2.32
CA GLU A 337 27.08 -3.43 -2.60
C GLU A 337 28.08 -2.27 -2.58
N GLY A 338 29.10 -2.36 -1.73
CA GLY A 338 30.14 -1.33 -1.55
C GLY A 338 29.73 -0.14 -0.67
N ILE A 339 28.47 -0.06 -0.24
CA ILE A 339 27.99 0.99 0.66
C ILE A 339 28.39 0.68 2.12
N LYS A 340 29.06 1.62 2.77
CA LYS A 340 29.50 1.46 4.18
C LYS A 340 28.37 1.73 5.17
N HIS A 341 27.59 2.77 4.92
CA HIS A 341 26.52 3.22 5.81
C HIS A 341 25.25 3.47 5.01
N ALA A 342 24.14 2.91 5.46
CA ALA A 342 22.82 3.22 4.93
C ALA A 342 21.93 3.79 6.05
N PHE A 343 21.46 5.00 5.86
CA PHE A 343 20.60 5.73 6.80
C PHE A 343 19.15 5.49 6.46
N VAL A 344 18.33 5.33 7.48
CA VAL A 344 16.88 5.11 7.32
C VAL A 344 16.12 6.25 8.00
N PRO A 345 15.83 7.34 7.26
CA PRO A 345 15.04 8.46 7.79
C PRO A 345 13.58 8.09 7.93
N GLU A 346 12.98 8.40 9.10
CA GLU A 346 11.60 8.02 9.41
C GLU A 346 10.83 9.11 10.16
N PHE A 347 9.53 9.27 9.84
CA PHE A 347 8.61 10.15 10.59
C PHE A 347 8.04 9.50 11.85
N ASN A 348 8.82 8.63 12.50
CA ASN A 348 8.49 8.04 13.79
C ASN A 348 9.75 7.90 14.65
N VAL A 349 9.58 7.88 15.96
CA VAL A 349 10.69 7.75 16.89
C VAL A 349 11.14 6.31 17.14
N VAL A 350 10.34 5.34 16.69
CA VAL A 350 10.61 3.90 16.90
C VAL A 350 11.65 3.38 15.92
N GLY A 351 11.63 3.86 14.67
CA GLY A 351 12.53 3.37 13.61
C GLY A 351 12.10 1.98 13.12
N TRP A 352 10.80 1.77 12.88
CA TRP A 352 10.29 0.46 12.47
C TRP A 352 10.84 0.01 11.12
N LEU A 353 11.00 0.93 10.16
CA LEU A 353 11.55 0.59 8.84
C LEU A 353 13.03 0.19 8.94
N ALA A 354 13.81 0.92 9.74
CA ALA A 354 15.20 0.56 9.99
C ALA A 354 15.34 -0.83 10.62
N ASN A 355 14.44 -1.19 11.53
CA ASN A 355 14.39 -2.51 12.15
C ASN A 355 14.02 -3.59 11.12
N GLU A 356 13.07 -3.31 10.24
CA GLU A 356 12.68 -4.22 9.18
C GLU A 356 13.80 -4.43 8.15
N VAL A 357 14.46 -3.35 7.72
CA VAL A 357 15.63 -3.42 6.83
C VAL A 357 16.74 -4.26 7.46
N LYS A 358 17.06 -4.05 8.75
CA LYS A 358 18.05 -4.87 9.47
C LYS A 358 17.66 -6.35 9.52
N HIS A 359 16.40 -6.64 9.81
CA HIS A 359 15.87 -8.01 9.85
C HIS A 359 16.02 -8.70 8.49
N GLU A 360 15.58 -8.05 7.43
CA GLU A 360 15.57 -8.59 6.07
C GLU A 360 16.98 -8.77 5.48
N LEU A 361 17.93 -7.89 5.85
CA LEU A 361 19.31 -7.92 5.36
C LEU A 361 20.28 -8.65 6.31
N TYR A 362 19.81 -9.17 7.45
CA TYR A 362 20.68 -9.86 8.40
C TYR A 362 21.45 -11.01 7.74
N GLY A 363 22.79 -10.91 7.80
CA GLY A 363 23.70 -11.90 7.19
C GLY A 363 23.75 -11.87 5.65
N LYS A 364 23.13 -10.89 5.00
CA LYS A 364 23.07 -10.76 3.54
C LYS A 364 23.87 -9.58 2.99
N CYS A 365 24.25 -8.62 3.81
CA CYS A 365 25.15 -7.53 3.45
C CYS A 365 25.94 -7.05 4.67
N ASP A 366 27.09 -6.39 4.42
CA ASP A 366 27.98 -5.84 5.47
C ASP A 366 27.73 -4.34 5.72
N THR A 367 26.74 -3.76 5.09
CA THR A 367 26.40 -2.34 5.23
C THR A 367 25.88 -2.06 6.66
N ASN A 368 26.46 -1.05 7.31
CA ASN A 368 25.94 -0.58 8.59
C ASN A 368 24.61 0.18 8.41
N ILE A 369 23.51 -0.40 8.86
CA ILE A 369 22.20 0.22 8.82
C ILE A 369 22.00 1.14 10.02
N VAL A 370 21.93 2.45 9.77
CA VAL A 370 21.75 3.51 10.77
C VAL A 370 20.27 3.91 10.82
N ALA A 371 19.65 3.78 11.98
CA ALA A 371 18.25 4.18 12.17
C ALA A 371 18.17 5.70 12.42
N GLY A 372 17.96 6.49 11.40
CA GLY A 372 17.84 7.93 11.51
C GLY A 372 18.08 8.72 10.21
N PRO A 373 17.81 10.05 10.25
CA PRO A 373 17.19 10.76 11.37
C PRO A 373 15.75 10.31 11.62
N LYS A 374 15.35 10.33 12.88
CA LYS A 374 13.99 10.02 13.31
C LYS A 374 13.33 11.27 13.88
N VAL A 375 12.17 11.60 13.35
CA VAL A 375 11.38 12.74 13.84
C VAL A 375 10.01 12.26 14.32
N ALA A 376 9.51 12.90 15.36
CA ALA A 376 8.16 12.60 15.85
C ALA A 376 7.10 12.98 14.81
N GLY A 377 5.97 12.28 14.84
CA GLY A 377 4.86 12.56 13.95
C GLY A 377 4.41 14.01 13.98
N GLY A 378 4.28 14.61 12.80
CA GLY A 378 3.95 16.03 12.64
C GLY A 378 5.12 17.01 12.65
N MET A 379 6.32 16.52 12.94
CA MET A 379 7.53 17.33 12.81
C MET A 379 8.06 17.29 11.38
N SER A 380 8.66 18.39 10.93
CA SER A 380 9.41 18.39 9.66
C SER A 380 10.73 17.65 9.83
N MET A 381 11.21 17.05 8.75
CA MET A 381 12.55 16.48 8.64
C MET A 381 13.36 17.33 7.65
N PRO A 382 14.00 18.42 8.11
CA PRO A 382 14.76 19.28 7.20
C PRO A 382 16.03 18.58 6.73
N ALA A 383 16.56 19.01 5.58
CA ALA A 383 17.80 18.46 5.02
C ALA A 383 18.99 18.58 6.00
N GLU A 384 19.03 19.62 6.81
CA GLU A 384 20.05 19.85 7.84
C GLU A 384 20.08 18.72 8.88
N ALA A 385 18.94 18.17 9.29
CA ALA A 385 18.89 17.03 10.21
C ALA A 385 19.51 15.77 9.57
N ILE A 386 19.26 15.54 8.29
CA ILE A 386 19.86 14.44 7.52
C ILE A 386 21.37 14.64 7.40
N ILE A 387 21.82 15.84 7.05
CA ILE A 387 23.25 16.18 6.92
C ILE A 387 23.97 15.99 8.26
N GLN A 388 23.39 16.49 9.35
CA GLN A 388 23.98 16.37 10.68
C GLN A 388 24.22 14.90 11.06
N GLU A 389 23.20 14.05 10.93
CA GLU A 389 23.28 12.62 11.23
C GLU A 389 24.37 11.93 10.42
N VAL A 390 24.42 12.20 9.11
CA VAL A 390 25.43 11.65 8.20
C VAL A 390 26.84 12.10 8.62
N MET A 391 27.03 13.39 8.87
CA MET A 391 28.36 13.94 9.19
C MET A 391 28.87 13.45 10.55
N GLU A 392 27.99 13.21 11.51
CA GLU A 392 28.35 12.60 12.80
C GLU A 392 28.95 11.20 12.61
N VAL A 393 28.30 10.35 11.80
CA VAL A 393 28.75 8.98 11.53
C VAL A 393 30.05 8.97 10.70
N VAL A 394 30.10 9.77 9.63
CA VAL A 394 31.27 9.84 8.73
C VAL A 394 32.50 10.38 9.46
N ASN A 395 32.35 11.38 10.31
CA ASN A 395 33.46 11.96 11.06
C ASN A 395 33.94 11.07 12.21
N ALA A 396 33.04 10.34 12.87
CA ALA A 396 33.42 9.35 13.86
C ALA A 396 34.31 8.24 13.28
N GLY A 397 34.05 7.83 12.01
CA GLY A 397 34.91 6.86 11.31
C GLY A 397 36.25 7.38 10.83
N LYS A 398 36.48 8.70 10.80
CA LYS A 398 37.78 9.31 10.45
C LYS A 398 38.71 9.52 11.64
N GLY A 399 38.19 9.39 12.86
CA GLY A 399 38.94 9.58 14.11
C GLY A 399 39.36 8.28 14.82
N ALA A 400 39.02 7.13 14.24
CA ALA A 400 39.42 5.81 14.69
C ALA A 400 40.46 5.19 13.74
#